data_b66da30112eccaefe85f88c78c29d865
#
_entry.id   b66da30112eccaefe85f88c78c29d865
#
_cell.length_a   1.000
_cell.length_b   1.000
_cell.length_c   1.000
_cell.angle_alpha   90.00
_cell.angle_beta   90.00
_cell.angle_gamma   90.00
#
_symmetry.space_group_name_H-M   'P 1'
#
loop_
_entity.id
_entity.type
_entity.pdbx_description
1 polymer ?
#
loop_
_entity_poly.entity_id
_entity_poly.type
_entity_poly.pdbx_seq_one_letter_code
_entity_poly.pdbx_strand_id
1 'polypeptide(L)'
;YKKALNSLNNAQRINPNISEIYFSKSNIYLKISQLENAKSALETGLVIEPNNHRAIFQLGNILLMEKNYLEAIKLFDKSVKIKPDFWQAINNQGLSYFEKDDINLSIKFFEKAISFQENAEPLLALASCLRIKDIELALQLAKKSLSKNPNYVNYNYRGEQLWGEKLQASTEILLQNDQLRADVILAKSKISTSS
;
A
#
# COMPACT_ATOMS: atom_id res chain seq x y z
N TYR A 1 -21.11 -0.68 10.68
CA TYR A 1 -20.73 0.59 10.04
C TYR A 1 -21.84 1.64 10.14
N LYS A 2 -23.12 1.32 9.88
CA LYS A 2 -24.24 2.29 9.90
C LYS A 2 -24.38 2.99 11.25
N LYS A 3 -24.34 2.27 12.37
CA LYS A 3 -24.39 2.86 13.72
C LYS A 3 -23.22 3.82 13.96
N ALA A 4 -22.01 3.45 13.55
CA ALA A 4 -20.83 4.29 13.71
C ALA A 4 -20.91 5.58 12.87
N LEU A 5 -21.38 5.51 11.61
CA LEU A 5 -21.62 6.69 10.78
C LEU A 5 -22.67 7.61 11.41
N ASN A 6 -23.77 7.08 11.99
CA ASN A 6 -24.76 7.88 12.67
C ASN A 6 -24.17 8.62 13.88
N SER A 7 -23.34 7.95 14.69
CA SER A 7 -22.67 8.59 15.82
C SER A 7 -21.71 9.69 15.36
N LEU A 8 -20.94 9.47 14.29
CA LEU A 8 -20.05 10.47 13.71
C LEU A 8 -20.81 11.64 13.08
N ASN A 9 -21.99 11.40 12.47
CA ASN A 9 -22.86 12.47 11.97
C ASN A 9 -23.40 13.35 13.12
N ASN A 10 -23.77 12.75 14.26
CA ASN A 10 -24.18 13.51 15.43
C ASN A 10 -23.01 14.32 16.01
N ALA A 11 -21.82 13.74 16.11
CA ALA A 11 -20.62 14.44 16.56
C ALA A 11 -20.30 15.64 15.64
N GLN A 12 -20.37 15.45 14.32
CA GLN A 12 -20.17 16.51 13.33
C GLN A 12 -21.19 17.66 13.49
N ARG A 13 -22.45 17.36 13.82
CA ARG A 13 -23.48 18.40 14.07
C ARG A 13 -23.18 19.23 15.31
N ILE A 14 -22.58 18.62 16.33
CA ILE A 14 -22.21 19.30 17.58
C ILE A 14 -20.97 20.15 17.37
N ASN A 15 -19.93 19.58 16.74
CA ASN A 15 -18.69 20.30 16.43
C ASN A 15 -18.14 19.88 15.07
N PRO A 16 -18.38 20.68 14.01
CA PRO A 16 -17.92 20.36 12.65
C PRO A 16 -16.41 20.58 12.44
N ASN A 17 -15.69 21.19 13.40
CA ASN A 17 -14.27 21.54 13.25
C ASN A 17 -13.33 20.51 13.90
N ILE A 18 -13.75 19.26 14.04
CA ILE A 18 -12.93 18.15 14.51
C ILE A 18 -12.54 17.28 13.33
N SER A 19 -11.27 17.33 12.91
CA SER A 19 -10.74 16.60 11.75
C SER A 19 -10.90 15.09 11.89
N GLU A 20 -10.72 14.53 13.08
CA GLU A 20 -10.84 13.09 13.38
C GLU A 20 -12.22 12.51 13.06
N ILE A 21 -13.28 13.31 13.10
CA ILE A 21 -14.63 12.87 12.72
C ILE A 21 -14.63 12.50 11.22
N TYR A 22 -14.03 13.34 10.41
CA TYR A 22 -13.98 13.14 8.95
C TYR A 22 -13.03 12.00 8.58
N PHE A 23 -11.87 11.90 9.22
CA PHE A 23 -10.94 10.79 9.01
C PHE A 23 -11.55 9.45 9.43
N SER A 24 -12.31 9.43 10.53
CA SER A 24 -13.05 8.25 10.98
C SER A 24 -14.17 7.86 10.00
N LYS A 25 -14.90 8.84 9.45
CA LYS A 25 -15.90 8.59 8.40
C LYS A 25 -15.25 8.02 7.15
N SER A 26 -14.13 8.58 6.71
CA SER A 26 -13.38 8.07 5.56
C SER A 26 -12.99 6.61 5.73
N ASN A 27 -12.46 6.24 6.90
CA ASN A 27 -12.10 4.85 7.21
C ASN A 27 -13.30 3.90 7.09
N ILE A 28 -14.49 4.34 7.53
CA ILE A 28 -15.71 3.55 7.40
C ILE A 28 -16.13 3.44 5.93
N TYR A 29 -16.12 4.56 5.20
CA TYR A 29 -16.48 4.58 3.79
C TYR A 29 -15.56 3.68 2.94
N LEU A 30 -14.26 3.65 3.22
CA LEU A 30 -13.32 2.72 2.58
C LEU A 30 -13.71 1.25 2.84
N LYS A 31 -14.07 0.92 4.10
CA LYS A 31 -14.48 -0.45 4.47
C LYS A 31 -15.78 -0.92 3.82
N ILE A 32 -16.63 0.01 3.40
CA ILE A 32 -17.88 -0.30 2.69
C ILE A 32 -17.79 0.06 1.20
N SER A 33 -16.56 0.24 0.68
CA SER A 33 -16.24 0.48 -0.73
C SER A 33 -16.89 1.74 -1.34
N GLN A 34 -17.15 2.76 -0.51
CA GLN A 34 -17.70 4.06 -0.93
C GLN A 34 -16.56 5.07 -1.13
N LEU A 35 -15.78 4.91 -2.21
CA LEU A 35 -14.55 5.67 -2.45
C LEU A 35 -14.77 7.19 -2.51
N GLU A 36 -15.80 7.65 -3.22
CA GLU A 36 -16.11 9.09 -3.34
C GLU A 36 -16.43 9.72 -1.99
N ASN A 37 -17.22 9.03 -1.15
CA ASN A 37 -17.53 9.51 0.19
C ASN A 37 -16.28 9.52 1.10
N ALA A 38 -15.40 8.54 0.94
CA ALA A 38 -14.14 8.48 1.67
C ALA A 38 -13.23 9.66 1.28
N LYS A 39 -13.10 9.94 -0.01
CA LYS A 39 -12.31 11.04 -0.57
C LYS A 39 -12.81 12.39 -0.05
N SER A 40 -14.11 12.67 -0.21
CA SER A 40 -14.74 13.90 0.27
C SER A 40 -14.56 14.11 1.78
N ALA A 41 -14.67 13.04 2.58
CA ALA A 41 -14.42 13.11 4.01
C ALA A 41 -12.95 13.43 4.31
N LEU A 42 -11.98 12.79 3.64
CA LEU A 42 -10.55 13.12 3.80
C LEU A 42 -10.25 14.58 3.44
N GLU A 43 -10.77 15.05 2.32
CA GLU A 43 -10.59 16.44 1.87
C GLU A 43 -11.13 17.43 2.90
N THR A 44 -12.34 17.18 3.44
CA THR A 44 -12.92 18.02 4.51
C THR A 44 -12.05 18.01 5.76
N GLY A 45 -11.59 16.84 6.20
CA GLY A 45 -10.69 16.73 7.36
C GLY A 45 -9.37 17.45 7.15
N LEU A 46 -8.82 17.39 5.92
CA LEU A 46 -7.56 18.06 5.54
C LEU A 46 -7.70 19.58 5.41
N VAL A 47 -8.91 20.14 5.23
CA VAL A 47 -9.14 21.59 5.38
C VAL A 47 -8.90 22.02 6.81
N ILE A 48 -9.31 21.19 7.78
CA ILE A 48 -9.16 21.47 9.22
C ILE A 48 -7.72 21.19 9.69
N GLU A 49 -7.12 20.08 9.22
CA GLU A 49 -5.78 19.63 9.60
C GLU A 49 -4.91 19.33 8.35
N PRO A 50 -4.36 20.38 7.68
CA PRO A 50 -3.70 20.28 6.38
C PRO A 50 -2.42 19.42 6.36
N ASN A 51 -1.82 19.21 7.54
CA ASN A 51 -0.55 18.50 7.70
C ASN A 51 -0.72 17.11 8.34
N ASN A 52 -1.92 16.52 8.31
CA ASN A 52 -2.10 15.15 8.73
C ASN A 52 -1.54 14.18 7.67
N HIS A 53 -0.29 13.73 7.88
CA HIS A 53 0.41 12.85 6.94
C HIS A 53 -0.34 11.56 6.64
N ARG A 54 -1.08 11.00 7.63
CA ARG A 54 -1.87 9.76 7.44
C ARG A 54 -3.09 9.98 6.56
N ALA A 55 -3.79 11.10 6.74
CA ALA A 55 -4.93 11.44 5.91
C ALA A 55 -4.51 11.74 4.46
N ILE A 56 -3.38 12.45 4.27
CA ILE A 56 -2.79 12.68 2.96
C ILE A 56 -2.40 11.36 2.29
N PHE A 57 -1.78 10.44 3.03
CA PHE A 57 -1.45 9.09 2.56
C PHE A 57 -2.69 8.30 2.14
N GLN A 58 -3.77 8.34 2.95
CA GLN A 58 -5.03 7.67 2.61
C GLN A 58 -5.66 8.23 1.33
N LEU A 59 -5.61 9.55 1.13
CA LEU A 59 -6.07 10.15 -0.12
C LEU A 59 -5.21 9.70 -1.32
N GLY A 60 -3.89 9.58 -1.12
CA GLY A 60 -2.98 8.99 -2.10
C GLY A 60 -3.34 7.54 -2.44
N ASN A 61 -3.73 6.74 -1.44
CA ASN A 61 -4.17 5.36 -1.65
C ASN A 61 -5.46 5.29 -2.49
N ILE A 62 -6.41 6.18 -2.26
CA ILE A 62 -7.62 6.25 -3.10
C ILE A 62 -7.24 6.54 -4.55
N LEU A 63 -6.36 7.51 -4.79
CA LEU A 63 -5.90 7.84 -6.14
C LEU A 63 -5.11 6.68 -6.78
N LEU A 64 -4.36 5.91 -6.00
CA LEU A 64 -3.68 4.70 -6.45
C LEU A 64 -4.69 3.64 -6.90
N MET A 65 -5.77 3.44 -6.12
CA MET A 65 -6.89 2.55 -6.50
C MET A 65 -7.58 3.01 -7.79
N GLU A 66 -7.72 4.32 -7.99
CA GLU A 66 -8.25 4.94 -9.21
C GLU A 66 -7.25 4.90 -10.39
N LYS A 67 -6.06 4.31 -10.22
CA LYS A 67 -4.95 4.29 -11.19
C LYS A 67 -4.45 5.69 -11.57
N ASN A 68 -4.74 6.70 -10.76
CA ASN A 68 -4.22 8.06 -10.93
C ASN A 68 -2.84 8.20 -10.27
N TYR A 69 -1.87 7.51 -10.84
CA TYR A 69 -0.53 7.32 -10.26
C TYR A 69 0.23 8.64 -10.05
N LEU A 70 0.09 9.61 -10.96
CA LEU A 70 0.83 10.88 -10.85
C LEU A 70 0.38 11.71 -9.64
N GLU A 71 -0.92 11.82 -9.44
CA GLU A 71 -1.45 12.57 -8.30
C GLU A 71 -1.25 11.78 -6.98
N ALA A 72 -1.33 10.45 -7.02
CA ALA A 72 -0.99 9.61 -5.87
C ALA A 72 0.46 9.85 -5.42
N ILE A 73 1.43 9.86 -6.34
CA ILE A 73 2.84 10.15 -6.05
C ILE A 73 3.01 11.51 -5.38
N LYS A 74 2.32 12.56 -5.85
CA LYS A 74 2.38 13.90 -5.23
C LYS A 74 1.89 13.88 -3.79
N LEU A 75 0.82 13.15 -3.50
CA LEU A 75 0.30 13.03 -2.14
C LEU A 75 1.22 12.20 -1.23
N PHE A 76 1.77 11.11 -1.74
CA PHE A 76 2.76 10.34 -0.98
C PHE A 76 4.01 11.18 -0.69
N ASP A 77 4.49 11.97 -1.67
CA ASP A 77 5.60 12.91 -1.46
C ASP A 77 5.28 13.96 -0.37
N LYS A 78 4.07 14.55 -0.42
CA LYS A 78 3.61 15.46 0.64
C LYS A 78 3.59 14.78 2.01
N SER A 79 3.08 13.54 2.08
CA SER A 79 3.05 12.76 3.33
C SER A 79 4.47 12.49 3.88
N VAL A 80 5.41 12.10 3.00
CA VAL A 80 6.81 11.84 3.35
C VAL A 80 7.55 13.12 3.75
N LYS A 81 7.24 14.28 3.15
CA LYS A 81 7.80 15.57 3.58
C LYS A 81 7.41 15.93 5.01
N ILE A 82 6.20 15.56 5.45
CA ILE A 82 5.73 15.79 6.82
C ILE A 82 6.33 14.73 7.77
N LYS A 83 6.38 13.47 7.34
CA LYS A 83 6.94 12.35 8.11
C LYS A 83 7.94 11.57 7.25
N PRO A 84 9.26 11.90 7.32
CA PRO A 84 10.28 11.35 6.43
C PRO A 84 10.51 9.84 6.53
N ASP A 85 10.23 9.23 7.68
CA ASP A 85 10.35 7.79 7.96
C ASP A 85 9.05 6.99 7.71
N PHE A 86 8.04 7.62 7.08
CA PHE A 86 6.76 6.96 6.79
C PHE A 86 6.91 5.99 5.62
N TRP A 87 7.49 4.82 5.90
CA TRP A 87 7.86 3.81 4.92
C TRP A 87 6.70 3.36 4.03
N GLN A 88 5.45 3.33 4.54
CA GLN A 88 4.27 2.95 3.75
C GLN A 88 4.04 3.91 2.57
N ALA A 89 4.16 5.22 2.81
CA ALA A 89 4.02 6.20 1.74
C ALA A 89 5.17 6.09 0.72
N ILE A 90 6.39 5.82 1.20
CA ILE A 90 7.56 5.59 0.35
C ILE A 90 7.37 4.31 -0.49
N ASN A 91 6.88 3.23 0.11
CA ASN A 91 6.55 2.00 -0.59
C ASN A 91 5.51 2.25 -1.70
N ASN A 92 4.45 2.99 -1.40
CA ASN A 92 3.39 3.26 -2.36
C ASN A 92 3.81 4.22 -3.50
N GLN A 93 4.84 5.06 -3.27
CA GLN A 93 5.54 5.73 -4.38
C GLN A 93 6.18 4.69 -5.30
N GLY A 94 6.88 3.69 -4.74
CA GLY A 94 7.46 2.58 -5.50
C GLY A 94 6.41 1.82 -6.33
N LEU A 95 5.27 1.46 -5.73
CA LEU A 95 4.14 0.84 -6.44
C LEU A 95 3.68 1.70 -7.61
N SER A 96 3.47 2.99 -7.38
CA SER A 96 2.99 3.94 -8.39
C SER A 96 3.98 4.09 -9.55
N TYR A 97 5.29 4.18 -9.27
CA TYR A 97 6.32 4.27 -10.31
C TYR A 97 6.42 2.98 -11.13
N PHE A 98 6.25 1.81 -10.50
CA PHE A 98 6.25 0.54 -11.24
C PHE A 98 5.11 0.48 -12.27
N GLU A 99 3.90 0.85 -11.89
CA GLU A 99 2.75 0.88 -12.78
C GLU A 99 2.91 1.90 -13.93
N LYS A 100 3.75 2.92 -13.73
CA LYS A 100 4.14 3.90 -14.76
C LYS A 100 5.34 3.47 -15.62
N ASP A 101 5.81 2.24 -15.48
CA ASP A 101 6.99 1.69 -16.17
C ASP A 101 8.32 2.35 -15.78
N ASP A 102 8.37 3.16 -14.70
CA ASP A 102 9.61 3.71 -14.18
C ASP A 102 10.23 2.78 -13.14
N ILE A 103 10.78 1.66 -13.64
CA ILE A 103 11.34 0.61 -12.80
C ILE A 103 12.53 1.10 -11.96
N ASN A 104 13.33 2.04 -12.50
CA ASN A 104 14.49 2.54 -11.76
C ASN A 104 14.09 3.38 -10.54
N LEU A 105 13.08 4.24 -10.66
CA LEU A 105 12.53 4.96 -9.51
C LEU A 105 11.81 4.01 -8.55
N SER A 106 11.08 3.04 -9.06
CA SER A 106 10.42 2.02 -8.24
C SER A 106 11.42 1.31 -7.33
N ILE A 107 12.55 0.82 -7.88
CA ILE A 107 13.63 0.19 -7.12
C ILE A 107 14.12 1.12 -5.99
N LYS A 108 14.46 2.38 -6.32
CA LYS A 108 14.95 3.36 -5.33
C LYS A 108 13.97 3.56 -4.18
N PHE A 109 12.67 3.62 -4.47
CA PHE A 109 11.65 3.83 -3.44
C PHE A 109 11.45 2.58 -2.58
N PHE A 110 11.48 1.38 -3.14
CA PHE A 110 11.41 0.15 -2.34
C PHE A 110 12.66 -0.03 -1.47
N GLU A 111 13.87 0.23 -1.98
CA GLU A 111 15.09 0.23 -1.19
C GLU A 111 15.03 1.23 -0.03
N LYS A 112 14.53 2.44 -0.30
CA LYS A 112 14.32 3.47 0.72
C LYS A 112 13.29 3.04 1.77
N ALA A 113 12.18 2.41 1.37
CA ALA A 113 11.17 1.90 2.30
C ALA A 113 11.79 0.82 3.22
N ILE A 114 12.55 -0.11 2.64
CA ILE A 114 13.26 -1.18 3.37
C ILE A 114 14.28 -0.60 4.38
N SER A 115 14.97 0.49 4.03
CA SER A 115 15.96 1.12 4.93
C SER A 115 15.34 1.72 6.19
N PHE A 116 14.07 2.13 6.14
CA PHE A 116 13.32 2.57 7.34
C PHE A 116 12.68 1.41 8.09
N GLN A 117 12.10 0.48 7.34
CA GLN A 117 11.50 -0.71 7.94
C GLN A 117 11.53 -1.88 6.95
N GLU A 118 12.30 -2.90 7.29
CA GLU A 118 12.36 -4.13 6.51
C GLU A 118 11.06 -4.94 6.67
N ASN A 119 10.13 -4.73 5.75
CA ASN A 119 8.83 -5.39 5.72
C ASN A 119 8.71 -6.33 4.51
N ALA A 120 7.80 -7.30 4.60
CA ALA A 120 7.57 -8.28 3.54
C ALA A 120 7.16 -7.64 2.21
N GLU A 121 6.33 -6.61 2.26
CA GLU A 121 5.80 -5.94 1.08
C GLU A 121 6.89 -5.33 0.20
N PRO A 122 7.69 -4.35 0.68
CA PRO A 122 8.71 -3.75 -0.16
C PRO A 122 9.81 -4.75 -0.57
N LEU A 123 10.07 -5.80 0.22
CA LEU A 123 11.02 -6.87 -0.16
C LEU A 123 10.55 -7.62 -1.40
N LEU A 124 9.30 -8.07 -1.46
CA LEU A 124 8.79 -8.79 -2.62
C LEU A 124 8.61 -7.88 -3.83
N ALA A 125 8.19 -6.64 -3.60
CA ALA A 125 8.06 -5.64 -4.66
C ALA A 125 9.42 -5.35 -5.31
N LEU A 126 10.48 -5.14 -4.51
CA LEU A 126 11.85 -4.98 -4.99
C LEU A 126 12.34 -6.22 -5.74
N ALA A 127 12.08 -7.42 -5.20
CA ALA A 127 12.41 -8.67 -5.85
C ALA A 127 11.80 -8.75 -7.27
N SER A 128 10.54 -8.35 -7.39
CA SER A 128 9.82 -8.35 -8.67
C SER A 128 10.40 -7.34 -9.68
N CYS A 129 10.93 -6.20 -9.19
CA CYS A 129 11.67 -5.25 -10.04
C CYS A 129 13.00 -5.82 -10.54
N LEU A 130 13.71 -6.55 -9.70
CA LEU A 130 15.06 -7.04 -9.97
C LEU A 130 15.11 -8.35 -10.77
N ARG A 131 13.98 -9.05 -10.93
CA ARG A 131 13.93 -10.41 -11.51
C ARG A 131 14.66 -10.58 -12.85
N ILE A 132 14.85 -9.52 -13.63
CA ILE A 132 15.57 -9.56 -14.92
C ILE A 132 17.01 -9.08 -14.77
N LYS A 133 17.24 -8.07 -13.91
CA LYS A 133 18.55 -7.42 -13.76
C LYS A 133 19.49 -8.20 -12.84
N ASP A 134 18.94 -8.76 -11.76
CA ASP A 134 19.68 -9.49 -10.73
C ASP A 134 18.75 -10.56 -10.13
N ILE A 135 18.70 -11.70 -10.80
CA ILE A 135 17.83 -12.81 -10.38
C ILE A 135 18.24 -13.40 -9.04
N GLU A 136 19.53 -13.43 -8.71
CA GLU A 136 20.00 -14.01 -7.45
C GLU A 136 19.51 -13.17 -6.27
N LEU A 137 19.69 -11.85 -6.32
CA LEU A 137 19.18 -10.95 -5.30
C LEU A 137 17.65 -10.98 -5.24
N ALA A 138 16.97 -11.03 -6.39
CA ALA A 138 15.51 -11.13 -6.43
C ALA A 138 15.00 -12.38 -5.69
N LEU A 139 15.64 -13.54 -5.91
CA LEU A 139 15.28 -14.79 -5.23
C LEU A 139 15.51 -14.69 -3.70
N GLN A 140 16.62 -14.11 -3.27
CA GLN A 140 16.91 -13.91 -1.85
C GLN A 140 15.85 -13.01 -1.17
N LEU A 141 15.51 -11.89 -1.80
CA LEU A 141 14.49 -10.96 -1.30
C LEU A 141 13.11 -11.60 -1.26
N ALA A 142 12.73 -12.36 -2.29
CA ALA A 142 11.46 -13.07 -2.33
C ALA A 142 11.35 -14.12 -1.20
N LYS A 143 12.38 -14.95 -0.99
CA LYS A 143 12.45 -15.90 0.14
C LYS A 143 12.27 -15.18 1.48
N LYS A 144 12.99 -14.09 1.67
CA LYS A 144 12.94 -13.28 2.88
C LYS A 144 11.53 -12.69 3.10
N SER A 145 10.90 -12.19 2.04
CA SER A 145 9.53 -11.67 2.09
C SER A 145 8.53 -12.76 2.52
N LEU A 146 8.53 -13.91 1.84
CA LEU A 146 7.61 -15.02 2.12
C LEU A 146 7.81 -15.61 3.51
N SER A 147 9.04 -15.58 4.04
CA SER A 147 9.31 -15.99 5.42
C SER A 147 8.72 -15.03 6.46
N LYS A 148 8.73 -13.72 6.18
CA LYS A 148 8.17 -12.68 7.07
C LYS A 148 6.64 -12.65 7.03
N ASN A 149 6.06 -12.73 5.85
CA ASN A 149 4.59 -12.77 5.68
C ASN A 149 4.22 -13.67 4.50
N PRO A 150 3.80 -14.91 4.75
CA PRO A 150 3.45 -15.87 3.71
C PRO A 150 2.24 -15.42 2.86
N ASN A 151 1.38 -14.52 3.34
CA ASN A 151 0.21 -14.04 2.60
C ASN A 151 0.60 -13.39 1.26
N TYR A 152 1.82 -12.86 1.15
CA TYR A 152 2.29 -12.25 -0.11
C TYR A 152 2.46 -13.25 -1.26
N VAL A 153 2.38 -14.55 -1.03
CA VAL A 153 2.28 -15.56 -2.10
C VAL A 153 0.93 -15.48 -2.83
N ASN A 154 -0.10 -14.93 -2.19
CA ASN A 154 -1.46 -14.86 -2.72
C ASN A 154 -1.68 -13.61 -3.56
N TYR A 155 -2.14 -13.79 -4.79
CA TYR A 155 -2.46 -12.71 -5.73
C TYR A 155 -3.50 -11.72 -5.17
N ASN A 156 -4.60 -12.24 -4.60
CA ASN A 156 -5.67 -11.39 -4.07
C ASN A 156 -5.18 -10.57 -2.87
N TYR A 157 -4.39 -11.17 -1.98
CA TYR A 157 -3.81 -10.46 -0.84
C TYR A 157 -2.96 -9.27 -1.29
N ARG A 158 -2.10 -9.44 -2.31
CA ARG A 158 -1.32 -8.33 -2.88
C ARG A 158 -2.22 -7.25 -3.48
N GLY A 159 -3.35 -7.64 -4.12
CA GLY A 159 -4.35 -6.69 -4.61
C GLY A 159 -4.98 -5.86 -3.49
N GLU A 160 -5.28 -6.47 -2.34
CA GLU A 160 -5.74 -5.77 -1.13
C GLU A 160 -4.68 -4.78 -0.58
N GLN A 161 -3.39 -5.03 -0.85
CA GLN A 161 -2.27 -4.12 -0.55
C GLN A 161 -2.02 -3.09 -1.67
N LEU A 162 -2.96 -2.89 -2.58
CA LEU A 162 -2.94 -1.92 -3.68
C LEU A 162 -1.87 -2.19 -4.77
N TRP A 163 -1.42 -3.42 -4.90
CA TRP A 163 -0.52 -3.79 -6.00
C TRP A 163 -1.26 -3.74 -7.32
N GLY A 164 -0.71 -2.99 -8.27
CA GLY A 164 -1.25 -2.89 -9.62
C GLY A 164 -0.97 -4.13 -10.48
N GLU A 165 -1.57 -4.16 -11.65
CA GLU A 165 -1.54 -5.32 -12.54
C GLU A 165 -0.14 -5.68 -13.05
N LYS A 166 0.70 -4.66 -13.34
CA LYS A 166 2.06 -4.89 -13.86
C LYS A 166 2.98 -5.51 -12.81
N LEU A 167 2.96 -4.97 -11.57
CA LEU A 167 3.76 -5.50 -10.49
C LEU A 167 3.30 -6.91 -10.12
N GLN A 168 1.99 -7.15 -10.07
CA GLN A 168 1.43 -8.48 -9.83
C GLN A 168 1.89 -9.48 -10.89
N ALA A 169 1.79 -9.13 -12.17
CA ALA A 169 2.26 -10.00 -13.27
C ALA A 169 3.77 -10.30 -13.16
N SER A 170 4.58 -9.29 -12.85
CA SER A 170 6.03 -9.48 -12.63
C SER A 170 6.29 -10.42 -11.46
N THR A 171 5.52 -10.30 -10.38
CA THR A 171 5.65 -11.15 -9.19
C THR A 171 5.25 -12.60 -9.48
N GLU A 172 4.16 -12.84 -10.21
CA GLU A 172 3.77 -14.20 -10.59
C GLU A 172 4.86 -14.91 -11.36
N ILE A 173 5.51 -14.22 -12.31
CA ILE A 173 6.65 -14.77 -13.05
C ILE A 173 7.81 -15.12 -12.10
N LEU A 174 8.13 -14.24 -11.15
CA LEU A 174 9.19 -14.49 -10.17
C LEU A 174 8.88 -15.71 -9.29
N LEU A 175 7.65 -15.81 -8.78
CA LEU A 175 7.23 -16.88 -7.88
C LEU A 175 7.13 -18.26 -8.56
N GLN A 176 7.10 -18.29 -9.90
CA GLN A 176 7.16 -19.54 -10.68
C GLN A 176 8.60 -20.07 -10.85
N ASN A 177 9.62 -19.35 -10.41
CA ASN A 177 10.99 -19.82 -10.49
C ASN A 177 11.20 -21.07 -9.63
N ASP A 178 11.84 -22.10 -10.20
CA ASP A 178 12.07 -23.40 -9.54
C ASP A 178 12.81 -23.25 -8.19
N GLN A 179 13.70 -22.28 -8.06
CA GLN A 179 14.44 -22.02 -6.82
C GLN A 179 13.58 -21.45 -5.69
N LEU A 180 12.36 -20.96 -5.98
CA LEU A 180 11.37 -20.51 -5.00
C LEU A 180 10.29 -21.55 -4.70
N ARG A 181 10.29 -22.68 -5.43
CA ARG A 181 9.21 -23.67 -5.34
C ARG A 181 8.94 -24.15 -3.91
N ALA A 182 9.99 -24.45 -3.16
CA ALA A 182 9.86 -24.90 -1.76
C ALA A 182 9.30 -23.79 -0.87
N ASP A 183 9.77 -22.54 -1.01
CA ASP A 183 9.34 -21.40 -0.22
C ASP A 183 7.87 -21.03 -0.52
N VAL A 184 7.47 -21.11 -1.79
CA VAL A 184 6.08 -20.87 -2.23
C VAL A 184 5.15 -21.95 -1.67
N ILE A 185 5.52 -23.24 -1.71
CA ILE A 185 4.73 -24.33 -1.12
C ILE A 185 4.61 -24.12 0.38
N LEU A 186 5.68 -23.82 1.09
CA LEU A 186 5.69 -23.56 2.52
C LEU A 186 4.81 -22.35 2.87
N ALA A 187 4.89 -21.27 2.12
CA ALA A 187 4.04 -20.09 2.33
C ALA A 187 2.55 -20.43 2.18
N LYS A 188 2.19 -21.15 1.11
CA LYS A 188 0.79 -21.61 0.88
C LYS A 188 0.28 -22.52 2.00
N SER A 189 1.09 -23.44 2.51
CA SER A 189 0.70 -24.33 3.60
C SER A 189 0.41 -23.57 4.91
N LYS A 190 1.21 -22.54 5.23
CA LYS A 190 0.99 -21.70 6.43
C LYS A 190 -0.33 -20.93 6.38
N ILE A 191 -0.74 -20.48 5.19
CA ILE A 191 -2.02 -19.77 5.03
C ILE A 191 -3.20 -20.72 5.23
N SER A 192 -3.14 -21.94 4.66
CA SER A 192 -4.22 -22.92 4.77
C SER A 192 -4.45 -23.45 6.19
N THR A 193 -3.44 -23.39 7.05
CA THR A 193 -3.55 -23.82 8.47
C THR A 193 -4.04 -22.70 9.40
N SER A 194 -4.12 -21.45 8.92
CA SER A 194 -4.51 -20.27 9.71
C SER A 194 -5.96 -19.82 9.42
N SER A 195 -6.65 -20.50 8.51
CA SER A 195 -8.05 -20.28 8.10
C SER A 195 -8.96 -21.25 8.80
#